data_340c96d4af3295f84c55064848315cdf
#
_entry.id   340c96d4af3295f84c55064848315cdf
#
_cell.length_a   1.000
_cell.length_b   1.000
_cell.length_c   1.000
_cell.angle_alpha   90.00
_cell.angle_beta   90.00
_cell.angle_gamma   90.00
#
_symmetry.space_group_name_H-M   'P 1'
#
loop_
_entity.id
_entity.type
_entity.pdbx_description
1 polymer ?
#
loop_
_entity_poly.entity_id
_entity_poly.type
_entity_poly.pdbx_seq_one_letter_code
_entity_poly.pdbx_strand_id
1 'polypeptide(L)'
;MKRSETVKFPNSIQLFKFCQKVLMHQRGNKKVNDQEIGNILEFNPSDCSHWKRGEKSVRSVFALARLADTLKVEAALIHDLASGAAGLDEAFFEYSESNNFRATLEKAREAGDAAMTTARQRIENFVANLHAQSQFTTAPLYLPEVLRYFPFVQMQPIEMIDRLSRVLRTKPGHYVINYRKGDLKAQTRMSVLKDLARIIFEAERTRYPELGAADEKLVGYEQVLFVANLLAPKGLLLDEMARVDSRRNLISELSALFWIPKSLLTFQLQQAIRQPTSTTTTLTGTRSAEMVG
;
A
#
# COMPACT_ATOMS: atom_id res chain seq x y z
N MET A 1 -7.58 41.73 -21.06
CA MET A 1 -7.50 40.97 -19.80
C MET A 1 -8.46 39.78 -19.90
N LYS A 2 -7.95 38.54 -20.05
CA LYS A 2 -8.78 37.33 -19.91
C LYS A 2 -9.16 37.22 -18.44
N ARG A 3 -10.48 37.28 -18.12
CA ARG A 3 -10.98 36.94 -16.79
C ARG A 3 -10.50 35.51 -16.51
N SER A 4 -9.79 35.31 -15.41
CA SER A 4 -9.51 33.97 -14.89
C SER A 4 -10.86 33.35 -14.52
N GLU A 5 -11.39 32.50 -15.38
CA GLU A 5 -12.60 31.73 -15.05
C GLU A 5 -12.25 30.85 -13.87
N THR A 6 -12.86 31.16 -12.73
CA THR A 6 -12.72 30.36 -11.52
C THR A 6 -13.35 28.99 -11.78
N VAL A 7 -12.55 27.93 -11.75
CA VAL A 7 -13.03 26.57 -11.96
C VAL A 7 -14.08 26.25 -10.90
N LYS A 8 -15.32 25.92 -11.32
CA LYS A 8 -16.44 25.71 -10.42
C LYS A 8 -16.33 24.41 -9.60
N PHE A 9 -15.78 23.36 -10.22
CA PHE A 9 -15.65 22.03 -9.62
C PHE A 9 -14.26 21.43 -9.86
N PRO A 10 -13.22 21.84 -9.10
CA PRO A 10 -11.84 21.37 -9.32
C PRO A 10 -11.68 19.85 -9.14
N ASN A 11 -12.41 19.24 -8.18
CA ASN A 11 -12.36 17.80 -7.95
C ASN A 11 -12.90 16.99 -9.13
N SER A 12 -13.83 17.56 -9.89
CA SER A 12 -14.35 16.96 -11.13
C SER A 12 -13.27 16.79 -12.20
N ILE A 13 -12.38 17.75 -12.31
CA ILE A 13 -11.22 17.66 -13.22
C ILE A 13 -10.30 16.51 -12.80
N GLN A 14 -10.03 16.40 -11.49
CA GLN A 14 -9.19 15.32 -10.96
C GLN A 14 -9.82 13.96 -11.19
N LEU A 15 -11.13 13.82 -10.95
CA LEU A 15 -11.88 12.60 -11.22
C LEU A 15 -11.83 12.22 -12.71
N PHE A 16 -12.01 13.18 -13.62
CA PHE A 16 -11.90 12.93 -15.06
C PHE A 16 -10.51 12.43 -15.45
N LYS A 17 -9.46 13.11 -14.97
CA LYS A 17 -8.08 12.72 -15.23
C LYS A 17 -7.73 11.37 -14.62
N PHE A 18 -8.30 11.03 -13.47
CA PHE A 18 -8.15 9.71 -12.87
C PHE A 18 -8.73 8.62 -13.75
N CYS A 19 -9.98 8.79 -14.21
CA CYS A 19 -10.61 7.85 -15.15
C CYS A 19 -9.73 7.65 -16.40
N GLN A 20 -9.19 8.75 -16.95
CA GLN A 20 -8.29 8.70 -18.09
C GLN A 20 -7.02 7.91 -17.80
N LYS A 21 -6.33 8.19 -16.68
CA LYS A 21 -5.12 7.47 -16.27
C LYS A 21 -5.38 5.97 -16.07
N VAL A 22 -6.49 5.61 -15.41
CA VAL A 22 -6.88 4.22 -15.15
C VAL A 22 -7.12 3.47 -16.47
N LEU A 23 -7.92 4.03 -17.37
CA LEU A 23 -8.20 3.40 -18.67
C LEU A 23 -6.92 3.27 -19.52
N MET A 24 -6.07 4.30 -19.52
CA MET A 24 -4.76 4.22 -20.20
C MET A 24 -3.90 3.08 -19.62
N HIS A 25 -3.82 2.98 -18.30
CA HIS A 25 -3.07 1.91 -17.62
C HIS A 25 -3.61 0.52 -17.99
N GLN A 26 -4.93 0.33 -17.96
CA GLN A 26 -5.57 -0.93 -18.31
C GLN A 26 -5.34 -1.35 -19.77
N ARG A 27 -5.11 -0.39 -20.66
CA ARG A 27 -4.86 -0.62 -22.10
C ARG A 27 -3.38 -0.61 -22.49
N GLY A 28 -2.47 -0.80 -21.54
CA GLY A 28 -1.03 -0.78 -21.80
C GLY A 28 -0.53 0.59 -22.27
N ASN A 29 -1.01 1.66 -21.65
CA ASN A 29 -0.67 3.07 -21.92
C ASN A 29 -1.12 3.60 -23.29
N LYS A 30 -2.08 2.94 -23.95
CA LYS A 30 -2.69 3.48 -25.17
C LYS A 30 -3.57 4.69 -24.84
N LYS A 31 -3.51 5.69 -25.73
CA LYS A 31 -4.31 6.92 -25.57
C LYS A 31 -5.81 6.62 -25.50
N VAL A 32 -6.49 7.24 -24.56
CA VAL A 32 -7.94 7.15 -24.36
C VAL A 32 -8.59 8.46 -24.81
N ASN A 33 -9.67 8.35 -25.57
CA ASN A 33 -10.47 9.50 -26.02
C ASN A 33 -11.32 10.03 -24.87
N ASP A 34 -11.47 11.34 -24.77
CA ASP A 34 -12.33 11.97 -23.75
C ASP A 34 -13.77 11.46 -23.82
N GLN A 35 -14.29 11.22 -25.02
CA GLN A 35 -15.65 10.70 -25.21
C GLN A 35 -15.84 9.30 -24.64
N GLU A 36 -14.80 8.45 -24.68
CA GLU A 36 -14.85 7.10 -24.06
C GLU A 36 -15.05 7.20 -22.54
N ILE A 37 -14.45 8.22 -21.92
CA ILE A 37 -14.64 8.49 -20.48
C ILE A 37 -16.05 9.00 -20.21
N GLY A 38 -16.55 9.91 -21.04
CA GLY A 38 -17.91 10.44 -20.93
C GLY A 38 -18.97 9.37 -21.10
N ASN A 39 -18.75 8.41 -21.99
CA ASN A 39 -19.68 7.31 -22.25
C ASN A 39 -19.92 6.41 -21.01
N ILE A 40 -18.98 6.33 -20.06
CA ILE A 40 -19.19 5.61 -18.79
C ILE A 40 -20.40 6.17 -18.03
N LEU A 41 -20.61 7.49 -18.12
CA LEU A 41 -21.74 8.19 -17.50
C LEU A 41 -22.88 8.50 -18.49
N GLU A 42 -22.79 7.97 -19.72
CA GLU A 42 -23.74 8.29 -20.79
C GLU A 42 -23.77 9.79 -21.12
N PHE A 43 -22.65 10.46 -20.95
CA PHE A 43 -22.49 11.88 -21.25
C PHE A 43 -22.38 12.09 -22.76
N ASN A 44 -23.14 13.06 -23.29
CA ASN A 44 -22.91 13.56 -24.63
C ASN A 44 -21.58 14.34 -24.73
N PRO A 45 -21.06 14.64 -25.93
CA PRO A 45 -19.77 15.33 -26.10
C PRO A 45 -19.67 16.66 -25.37
N SER A 46 -20.78 17.42 -25.31
CA SER A 46 -20.80 18.71 -24.59
C SER A 46 -20.69 18.49 -23.07
N ASP A 47 -21.47 17.57 -22.51
CA ASP A 47 -21.41 17.22 -21.08
C ASP A 47 -20.05 16.70 -20.67
N CYS A 48 -19.42 15.87 -21.50
CA CYS A 48 -18.08 15.36 -21.29
C CYS A 48 -17.05 16.51 -21.24
N SER A 49 -17.15 17.47 -22.18
CA SER A 49 -16.31 18.64 -22.20
C SER A 49 -16.48 19.52 -20.95
N HIS A 50 -17.72 19.70 -20.48
CA HIS A 50 -18.03 20.44 -19.26
C HIS A 50 -17.46 19.73 -18.03
N TRP A 51 -17.57 18.39 -17.95
CA TRP A 51 -16.95 17.62 -16.88
C TRP A 51 -15.43 17.76 -16.85
N LYS A 52 -14.77 17.59 -18.01
CA LYS A 52 -13.31 17.74 -18.15
C LYS A 52 -12.79 19.11 -17.70
N ARG A 53 -13.56 20.19 -17.96
CA ARG A 53 -13.20 21.57 -17.56
C ARG A 53 -13.61 21.92 -16.14
N GLY A 54 -14.29 21.02 -15.42
CA GLY A 54 -14.79 21.29 -14.05
C GLY A 54 -15.98 22.26 -14.01
N GLU A 55 -16.73 22.36 -15.10
CA GLU A 55 -17.99 23.11 -15.18
C GLU A 55 -19.18 22.26 -14.72
N LYS A 56 -19.05 20.93 -14.79
CA LYS A 56 -20.02 19.95 -14.33
C LYS A 56 -19.45 19.07 -13.23
N SER A 57 -20.21 18.83 -12.17
CA SER A 57 -19.84 17.94 -11.08
C SER A 57 -20.52 16.58 -11.21
N VAL A 58 -19.78 15.49 -10.92
CA VAL A 58 -20.34 14.15 -10.76
C VAL A 58 -20.49 13.90 -9.26
N ARG A 59 -21.72 13.99 -8.73
CA ARG A 59 -22.03 13.87 -7.30
C ARG A 59 -23.00 12.73 -6.98
N SER A 60 -23.69 12.20 -7.98
CA SER A 60 -24.63 11.11 -7.77
C SER A 60 -23.88 9.86 -7.31
N VAL A 61 -24.29 9.28 -6.19
CA VAL A 61 -23.75 8.02 -5.67
C VAL A 61 -23.80 6.91 -6.73
N PHE A 62 -24.89 6.84 -7.49
CA PHE A 62 -25.05 5.88 -8.58
C PHE A 62 -24.04 6.12 -9.72
N ALA A 63 -23.79 7.39 -10.08
CA ALA A 63 -22.80 7.71 -11.11
C ALA A 63 -21.37 7.38 -10.64
N LEU A 64 -21.05 7.65 -9.38
CA LEU A 64 -19.74 7.30 -8.79
C LEU A 64 -19.57 5.78 -8.69
N ALA A 65 -20.61 5.04 -8.29
CA ALA A 65 -20.60 3.58 -8.29
C ALA A 65 -20.39 3.01 -9.70
N ARG A 66 -21.10 3.54 -10.71
CA ARG A 66 -20.92 3.15 -12.12
C ARG A 66 -19.47 3.38 -12.60
N LEU A 67 -18.85 4.51 -12.21
CA LEU A 67 -17.42 4.75 -12.51
C LEU A 67 -16.55 3.70 -11.87
N ALA A 68 -16.76 3.39 -10.58
CA ALA A 68 -16.00 2.39 -9.86
C ALA A 68 -16.10 1.01 -10.52
N ASP A 69 -17.31 0.56 -10.82
CA ASP A 69 -17.58 -0.75 -11.43
C ASP A 69 -16.97 -0.85 -12.84
N THR A 70 -17.18 0.18 -13.67
CA THR A 70 -16.66 0.18 -15.06
C THR A 70 -15.15 0.22 -15.10
N LEU A 71 -14.51 1.00 -14.23
CA LEU A 71 -13.06 1.11 -14.12
C LEU A 71 -12.44 -0.03 -13.31
N LYS A 72 -13.24 -0.89 -12.67
CA LYS A 72 -12.79 -1.95 -11.75
C LYS A 72 -11.88 -1.41 -10.65
N VAL A 73 -12.30 -0.31 -10.04
CA VAL A 73 -11.62 0.35 -8.91
C VAL A 73 -12.49 0.32 -7.68
N GLU A 74 -11.89 0.48 -6.51
CA GLU A 74 -12.65 0.55 -5.26
C GLU A 74 -13.54 1.81 -5.24
N ALA A 75 -14.82 1.66 -4.86
CA ALA A 75 -15.78 2.77 -4.81
C ALA A 75 -15.31 3.89 -3.86
N ALA A 76 -14.67 3.53 -2.74
CA ALA A 76 -14.11 4.47 -1.79
C ALA A 76 -13.12 5.45 -2.46
N LEU A 77 -12.28 4.95 -3.38
CA LEU A 77 -11.29 5.76 -4.09
C LEU A 77 -11.94 6.81 -5.01
N ILE A 78 -13.03 6.42 -5.70
CA ILE A 78 -13.82 7.33 -6.53
C ILE A 78 -14.50 8.40 -5.67
N HIS A 79 -15.03 8.02 -4.50
CA HIS A 79 -15.64 8.95 -3.56
C HIS A 79 -14.62 9.93 -2.96
N ASP A 80 -13.44 9.46 -2.57
CA ASP A 80 -12.36 10.30 -2.03
C ASP A 80 -11.92 11.36 -3.05
N LEU A 81 -11.79 10.99 -4.33
CA LEU A 81 -11.51 11.93 -5.42
C LEU A 81 -12.64 12.94 -5.64
N ALA A 82 -13.89 12.47 -5.69
CA ALA A 82 -15.05 13.34 -5.95
C ALA A 82 -15.29 14.35 -4.83
N SER A 83 -14.99 13.97 -3.58
CA SER A 83 -15.09 14.84 -2.40
C SER A 83 -13.86 15.74 -2.23
N GLY A 84 -12.72 15.41 -2.84
CA GLY A 84 -11.44 16.08 -2.64
C GLY A 84 -10.68 15.59 -1.39
N ALA A 85 -11.09 14.46 -0.80
CA ALA A 85 -10.38 13.82 0.30
C ALA A 85 -9.06 13.19 -0.15
N ALA A 86 -8.94 12.83 -1.43
CA ALA A 86 -7.69 12.38 -2.05
C ALA A 86 -7.37 13.18 -3.31
N GLY A 87 -6.08 13.40 -3.58
CA GLY A 87 -5.59 13.99 -4.82
C GLY A 87 -5.44 12.94 -5.93
N LEU A 88 -5.30 13.42 -7.19
CA LEU A 88 -5.16 12.55 -8.36
C LEU A 88 -3.98 11.57 -8.25
N ASP A 89 -2.81 12.05 -7.84
CA ASP A 89 -1.59 11.23 -7.80
C ASP A 89 -1.66 10.21 -6.66
N GLU A 90 -2.26 10.58 -5.53
CA GLU A 90 -2.52 9.69 -4.41
C GLU A 90 -3.50 8.58 -4.81
N ALA A 91 -4.62 8.94 -5.40
CA ALA A 91 -5.61 7.98 -5.84
C ALA A 91 -5.07 7.03 -6.92
N PHE A 92 -4.27 7.53 -7.85
CA PHE A 92 -3.66 6.68 -8.88
C PHE A 92 -2.59 5.75 -8.30
N PHE A 93 -1.85 6.20 -7.29
CA PHE A 93 -0.92 5.35 -6.55
C PHE A 93 -1.66 4.20 -5.86
N GLU A 94 -2.73 4.49 -5.10
CA GLU A 94 -3.55 3.48 -4.41
C GLU A 94 -4.13 2.46 -5.40
N TYR A 95 -4.66 2.90 -6.53
CA TYR A 95 -5.14 2.03 -7.60
C TYR A 95 -4.03 1.12 -8.14
N SER A 96 -2.87 1.69 -8.43
CA SER A 96 -1.73 0.94 -8.98
C SER A 96 -1.22 -0.11 -7.99
N GLU A 97 -1.10 0.25 -6.72
CA GLU A 97 -0.63 -0.67 -5.68
C GLU A 97 -1.63 -1.79 -5.38
N SER A 98 -2.93 -1.49 -5.35
CA SER A 98 -3.98 -2.52 -5.21
C SER A 98 -3.89 -3.57 -6.34
N ASN A 99 -3.66 -3.13 -7.58
CA ASN A 99 -3.49 -4.05 -8.71
C ASN A 99 -2.18 -4.84 -8.62
N ASN A 100 -1.08 -4.19 -8.22
CA ASN A 100 0.21 -4.86 -8.00
C ASN A 100 0.11 -5.95 -6.93
N PHE A 101 -0.59 -5.68 -5.81
CA PHE A 101 -0.81 -6.68 -4.77
C PHE A 101 -1.65 -7.86 -5.26
N ARG A 102 -2.69 -7.58 -6.04
CA ARG A 102 -3.53 -8.64 -6.65
C ARG A 102 -2.72 -9.53 -7.57
N ALA A 103 -1.97 -8.94 -8.51
CA ALA A 103 -1.11 -9.68 -9.44
C ALA A 103 -0.04 -10.49 -8.70
N THR A 104 0.56 -9.93 -7.65
CA THR A 104 1.54 -10.61 -6.80
C THR A 104 0.92 -11.82 -6.09
N LEU A 105 -0.30 -11.68 -5.55
CA LEU A 105 -1.02 -12.78 -4.92
C LEU A 105 -1.43 -13.87 -5.92
N GLU A 106 -1.85 -13.49 -7.13
CA GLU A 106 -2.19 -14.45 -8.18
C GLU A 106 -0.96 -15.27 -8.59
N LYS A 107 0.19 -14.63 -8.80
CA LYS A 107 1.45 -15.31 -9.08
C LYS A 107 1.87 -16.23 -7.94
N ALA A 108 1.76 -15.78 -6.69
CA ALA A 108 2.11 -16.59 -5.52
C ALA A 108 1.24 -17.85 -5.36
N ARG A 109 -0.05 -17.78 -5.73
CA ARG A 109 -0.97 -18.94 -5.71
C ARG A 109 -0.52 -20.07 -6.62
N GLU A 110 0.24 -19.78 -7.67
CA GLU A 110 0.82 -20.80 -8.54
C GLU A 110 1.86 -21.69 -7.83
N ALA A 111 2.44 -21.21 -6.71
CA ALA A 111 3.34 -22.01 -5.87
C ALA A 111 2.59 -22.93 -4.89
N GLY A 112 1.28 -22.71 -4.70
CA GLY A 112 0.40 -23.47 -3.80
C GLY A 112 0.33 -22.91 -2.39
N ASP A 113 -0.77 -23.22 -1.70
CA ASP A 113 -1.12 -22.67 -0.37
C ASP A 113 -0.10 -23.03 0.72
N ALA A 114 0.45 -24.25 0.69
CA ALA A 114 1.46 -24.68 1.65
C ALA A 114 2.76 -23.84 1.51
N ALA A 115 3.22 -23.60 0.28
CA ALA A 115 4.39 -22.79 0.01
C ALA A 115 4.18 -21.31 0.43
N MET A 116 3.00 -20.76 0.14
CA MET A 116 2.62 -19.42 0.59
C MET A 116 2.57 -19.31 2.12
N THR A 117 2.06 -20.32 2.80
CA THR A 117 2.00 -20.35 4.27
C THR A 117 3.40 -20.40 4.87
N THR A 118 4.28 -21.23 4.33
CA THR A 118 5.68 -21.32 4.76
C THR A 118 6.43 -20.02 4.53
N ALA A 119 6.27 -19.40 3.34
CA ALA A 119 6.87 -18.11 3.04
C ALA A 119 6.39 -17.02 4.01
N ARG A 120 5.08 -16.97 4.28
CA ARG A 120 4.49 -16.03 5.24
C ARG A 120 5.11 -16.18 6.63
N GLN A 121 5.11 -17.39 7.19
CA GLN A 121 5.66 -17.64 8.53
C GLN A 121 7.13 -17.20 8.62
N ARG A 122 7.91 -17.49 7.61
CA ARG A 122 9.31 -17.11 7.51
C ARG A 122 9.49 -15.59 7.54
N ILE A 123 8.69 -14.84 6.75
CA ILE A 123 8.76 -13.39 6.71
C ILE A 123 8.25 -12.76 8.01
N GLU A 124 7.17 -13.28 8.59
CA GLU A 124 6.66 -12.83 9.89
C GLU A 124 7.74 -13.00 10.98
N ASN A 125 8.43 -14.14 11.03
CA ASN A 125 9.53 -14.37 11.97
C ASN A 125 10.73 -13.42 11.72
N PHE A 126 11.11 -13.22 10.46
CA PHE A 126 12.18 -12.31 10.09
C PHE A 126 11.89 -10.87 10.55
N VAL A 127 10.68 -10.38 10.29
CA VAL A 127 10.26 -9.03 10.68
C VAL A 127 10.07 -8.92 12.20
N ALA A 128 9.54 -9.96 12.86
CA ALA A 128 9.43 -9.98 14.32
C ALA A 128 10.78 -9.83 15.02
N ASN A 129 11.83 -10.49 14.50
CA ASN A 129 13.18 -10.33 15.00
C ASN A 129 13.72 -8.89 14.81
N LEU A 130 13.43 -8.25 13.67
CA LEU A 130 13.78 -6.84 13.45
C LEU A 130 13.07 -5.91 14.43
N HIS A 131 11.77 -6.13 14.68
CA HIS A 131 11.01 -5.35 15.65
C HIS A 131 11.52 -5.54 17.08
N ALA A 132 11.84 -6.77 17.48
CA ALA A 132 12.39 -7.05 18.79
C ALA A 132 13.74 -6.35 19.01
N GLN A 133 14.62 -6.34 18.01
CA GLN A 133 15.90 -5.66 18.06
C GLN A 133 15.74 -4.13 18.08
N SER A 134 14.78 -3.58 17.32
CA SER A 134 14.54 -2.13 17.24
C SER A 134 13.68 -1.59 18.38
N GLN A 135 13.17 -2.46 19.26
CA GLN A 135 12.23 -2.08 20.33
C GLN A 135 11.00 -1.30 19.81
N PHE A 136 10.59 -1.59 18.58
CA PHE A 136 9.45 -0.92 17.95
C PHE A 136 8.14 -1.34 18.61
N THR A 137 7.50 -0.42 19.31
CA THR A 137 6.26 -0.65 20.07
C THR A 137 5.12 0.28 19.68
N THR A 138 5.37 1.30 18.88
CA THR A 138 4.37 2.31 18.52
C THR A 138 4.41 2.67 17.03
N ALA A 139 3.25 2.96 16.45
CA ALA A 139 3.16 3.52 15.10
C ALA A 139 3.34 5.05 15.11
N PRO A 140 3.86 5.65 14.04
CA PRO A 140 4.44 5.01 12.85
C PRO A 140 5.91 4.61 13.04
N LEU A 141 6.35 3.56 12.36
CA LEU A 141 7.76 3.14 12.34
C LEU A 141 8.67 4.24 11.74
N TYR A 142 9.79 4.53 12.40
CA TYR A 142 10.77 5.49 11.90
C TYR A 142 11.80 4.80 10.98
N LEU A 143 11.77 5.08 9.68
CA LEU A 143 12.58 4.38 8.67
C LEU A 143 14.10 4.40 8.92
N PRO A 144 14.73 5.50 9.34
CA PRO A 144 16.16 5.49 9.64
C PRO A 144 16.58 4.49 10.72
N GLU A 145 15.70 4.17 11.68
CA GLU A 145 15.96 3.13 12.68
C GLU A 145 16.00 1.74 12.06
N VAL A 146 15.09 1.45 11.15
CA VAL A 146 15.07 0.19 10.39
C VAL A 146 16.36 0.01 9.62
N LEU A 147 16.84 1.06 8.96
CA LEU A 147 18.03 0.98 8.10
C LEU A 147 19.33 0.72 8.87
N ARG A 148 19.37 0.94 10.20
CA ARG A 148 20.52 0.56 11.04
C ARG A 148 20.81 -0.95 11.01
N TYR A 149 19.77 -1.77 10.73
CA TYR A 149 19.92 -3.22 10.60
C TYR A 149 20.40 -3.65 9.20
N PHE A 150 20.50 -2.70 8.28
CA PHE A 150 20.94 -2.91 6.90
C PHE A 150 22.10 -1.97 6.55
N PRO A 151 23.28 -2.11 7.18
CA PRO A 151 24.40 -1.14 7.09
C PRO A 151 24.96 -0.98 5.67
N PHE A 152 24.59 -1.88 4.76
CA PHE A 152 24.93 -1.81 3.34
C PHE A 152 23.92 -0.99 2.51
N VAL A 153 22.88 -0.44 3.14
CA VAL A 153 21.87 0.42 2.51
C VAL A 153 21.88 1.79 3.16
N GLN A 154 21.95 2.83 2.35
CA GLN A 154 21.81 4.22 2.78
C GLN A 154 20.59 4.86 2.13
N MET A 155 19.96 5.82 2.82
CA MET A 155 18.90 6.66 2.28
C MET A 155 19.39 8.06 1.97
N GLN A 156 19.01 8.61 0.82
CA GLN A 156 19.37 9.98 0.43
C GLN A 156 18.18 10.72 -0.19
N PRO A 157 17.78 11.89 0.37
CA PRO A 157 16.77 12.73 -0.27
C PRO A 157 17.37 13.44 -1.48
N ILE A 158 16.67 13.36 -2.62
CA ILE A 158 17.03 14.08 -3.85
C ILE A 158 15.81 14.68 -4.53
N GLU A 159 16.01 15.67 -5.36
CA GLU A 159 14.93 16.19 -6.23
C GLU A 159 14.57 15.13 -7.27
N MET A 160 13.32 14.66 -7.26
CA MET A 160 12.75 13.71 -8.22
C MET A 160 11.32 14.10 -8.58
N ILE A 161 11.00 14.03 -9.88
CA ILE A 161 9.66 14.39 -10.39
C ILE A 161 8.90 13.13 -10.81
N ASP A 162 9.56 12.17 -11.43
CA ASP A 162 8.99 11.03 -12.13
C ASP A 162 8.66 9.81 -11.23
N ARG A 163 9.32 9.72 -10.06
CA ARG A 163 9.17 8.58 -9.13
C ARG A 163 9.34 8.99 -7.68
N LEU A 164 8.97 8.10 -6.77
CA LEU A 164 9.05 8.34 -5.31
C LEU A 164 10.39 7.91 -4.73
N SER A 165 10.97 6.82 -5.25
CA SER A 165 12.30 6.35 -4.88
C SER A 165 12.98 5.60 -6.03
N ARG A 166 14.29 5.39 -5.91
CA ARG A 166 15.10 4.55 -6.79
C ARG A 166 16.33 4.01 -6.07
N VAL A 167 16.74 2.81 -6.45
CA VAL A 167 17.99 2.20 -5.95
C VAL A 167 19.15 2.54 -6.87
N LEU A 168 20.28 2.90 -6.27
CA LEU A 168 21.58 2.96 -6.92
C LEU A 168 22.51 1.98 -6.24
N ARG A 169 23.18 1.12 -7.01
CA ARG A 169 24.28 0.28 -6.53
C ARG A 169 25.58 1.07 -6.64
N THR A 170 26.20 1.40 -5.52
CA THR A 170 27.42 2.23 -5.49
C THR A 170 28.69 1.39 -5.62
N LYS A 171 28.68 0.19 -5.06
CA LYS A 171 29.72 -0.84 -5.17
C LYS A 171 29.08 -2.21 -4.91
N PRO A 172 29.76 -3.34 -5.18
CA PRO A 172 29.23 -4.65 -4.86
C PRO A 172 28.76 -4.75 -3.41
N GLY A 173 27.51 -5.16 -3.19
CA GLY A 173 26.88 -5.31 -1.89
C GLY A 173 26.59 -4.01 -1.12
N HIS A 174 26.62 -2.83 -1.77
CA HIS A 174 26.26 -1.55 -1.16
C HIS A 174 25.29 -0.75 -2.05
N TYR A 175 24.26 -0.18 -1.43
CA TYR A 175 23.16 0.45 -2.11
C TYR A 175 22.82 1.81 -1.51
N VAL A 176 22.34 2.73 -2.34
CA VAL A 176 21.73 3.98 -1.91
C VAL A 176 20.31 4.01 -2.45
N ILE A 177 19.34 4.14 -1.55
CA ILE A 177 17.94 4.39 -1.92
C ILE A 177 17.74 5.89 -1.93
N ASN A 178 17.74 6.46 -3.13
CA ASN A 178 17.35 7.83 -3.32
C ASN A 178 15.84 7.96 -3.24
N TYR A 179 15.33 8.93 -2.48
CA TYR A 179 13.90 9.20 -2.36
C TYR A 179 13.59 10.68 -2.59
N ARG A 180 12.33 10.95 -2.98
CA ARG A 180 11.88 12.31 -3.28
C ARG A 180 12.06 13.20 -2.05
N LYS A 181 12.80 14.31 -2.23
CA LYS A 181 13.00 15.34 -1.19
C LYS A 181 11.65 15.96 -0.81
N GLY A 182 11.48 16.29 0.45
CA GLY A 182 10.26 16.79 1.06
C GLY A 182 9.75 15.85 2.13
N ASP A 183 8.44 15.71 2.28
CA ASP A 183 7.86 14.82 3.26
C ASP A 183 8.06 13.35 2.87
N LEU A 184 8.46 12.54 3.83
CA LEU A 184 8.38 11.08 3.73
C LEU A 184 6.92 10.63 3.88
N LYS A 185 6.06 11.07 2.95
CA LYS A 185 4.64 10.69 2.91
C LYS A 185 4.48 9.17 2.88
N ALA A 186 3.31 8.68 3.24
CA ALA A 186 2.97 7.25 3.25
C ALA A 186 3.44 6.51 2.00
N GLN A 187 3.20 7.10 0.83
CA GLN A 187 3.59 6.55 -0.48
C GLN A 187 5.12 6.47 -0.65
N THR A 188 5.85 7.53 -0.28
CA THR A 188 7.32 7.56 -0.38
C THR A 188 7.94 6.55 0.59
N ARG A 189 7.42 6.44 1.81
CA ARG A 189 7.85 5.46 2.81
C ARG A 189 7.70 4.03 2.28
N MET A 190 6.52 3.72 1.74
CA MET A 190 6.26 2.42 1.13
C MET A 190 7.19 2.15 -0.05
N SER A 191 7.41 3.14 -0.93
CA SER A 191 8.31 3.00 -2.07
C SER A 191 9.76 2.70 -1.64
N VAL A 192 10.27 3.41 -0.62
CA VAL A 192 11.60 3.17 -0.05
C VAL A 192 11.72 1.75 0.52
N LEU A 193 10.69 1.27 1.24
CA LEU A 193 10.71 -0.08 1.79
C LEU A 193 10.53 -1.17 0.74
N LYS A 194 9.82 -0.91 -0.35
CA LYS A 194 9.77 -1.82 -1.51
C LYS A 194 11.15 -1.93 -2.16
N ASP A 195 11.87 -0.82 -2.28
CA ASP A 195 13.24 -0.82 -2.78
C ASP A 195 14.18 -1.57 -1.83
N LEU A 196 14.05 -1.40 -0.51
CA LEU A 196 14.79 -2.18 0.49
C LEU A 196 14.46 -3.67 0.40
N ALA A 197 13.18 -4.03 0.32
CA ALA A 197 12.74 -5.41 0.16
C ALA A 197 13.36 -6.04 -1.09
N ARG A 198 13.34 -5.33 -2.23
CA ARG A 198 13.99 -5.82 -3.46
C ARG A 198 15.48 -6.08 -3.27
N ILE A 199 16.20 -5.19 -2.59
CA ILE A 199 17.63 -5.41 -2.28
C ILE A 199 17.80 -6.68 -1.44
N ILE A 200 17.06 -6.84 -0.36
CA ILE A 200 17.16 -7.98 0.56
C ILE A 200 16.81 -9.30 -0.15
N PHE A 201 15.68 -9.36 -0.83
CA PHE A 201 15.11 -10.61 -1.36
C PHE A 201 15.67 -11.03 -2.71
N GLU A 202 16.20 -10.10 -3.52
CA GLU A 202 16.74 -10.40 -4.85
C GLU A 202 18.28 -10.32 -4.88
N ALA A 203 18.86 -9.24 -4.33
CA ALA A 203 20.29 -8.99 -4.49
C ALA A 203 21.15 -9.55 -3.33
N GLU A 204 20.64 -9.52 -2.11
CA GLU A 204 21.42 -9.82 -0.90
C GLU A 204 20.81 -10.95 -0.05
N ARG A 205 19.93 -11.77 -0.61
CA ARG A 205 19.21 -12.86 0.08
C ARG A 205 20.15 -13.83 0.80
N THR A 206 21.32 -14.07 0.23
CA THR A 206 22.34 -14.96 0.82
C THR A 206 22.90 -14.47 2.15
N ARG A 207 22.72 -13.19 2.48
CA ARG A 207 23.08 -12.64 3.80
C ARG A 207 22.09 -13.04 4.91
N TYR A 208 20.93 -13.56 4.52
CA TYR A 208 19.82 -13.89 5.41
C TYR A 208 19.40 -15.36 5.22
N PRO A 209 20.17 -16.32 5.80
CA PRO A 209 19.88 -17.76 5.64
C PRO A 209 18.46 -18.14 6.05
N GLU A 210 17.88 -17.39 7.01
CA GLU A 210 16.52 -17.57 7.50
C GLU A 210 15.46 -17.31 6.42
N LEU A 211 15.77 -16.57 5.37
CA LEU A 211 14.88 -16.38 4.22
C LEU A 211 14.84 -17.60 3.29
N GLY A 212 15.79 -18.55 3.43
CA GLY A 212 15.87 -19.75 2.61
C GLY A 212 16.10 -19.45 1.11
N ALA A 213 15.96 -20.46 0.27
CA ALA A 213 16.11 -20.31 -1.17
C ALA A 213 15.03 -19.40 -1.78
N ALA A 214 15.39 -18.67 -2.83
CA ALA A 214 14.44 -17.87 -3.58
C ALA A 214 13.53 -18.77 -4.43
N ASP A 215 12.23 -18.46 -4.40
CA ASP A 215 11.25 -19.00 -5.34
C ASP A 215 10.73 -17.83 -6.20
N GLU A 216 10.88 -17.92 -7.50
CA GLU A 216 10.49 -16.85 -8.43
C GLU A 216 8.99 -16.50 -8.36
N LYS A 217 8.14 -17.47 -7.99
CA LYS A 217 6.71 -17.24 -7.82
C LYS A 217 6.38 -16.52 -6.50
N LEU A 218 7.21 -16.71 -5.48
CA LEU A 218 6.98 -16.20 -4.13
C LEU A 218 7.73 -14.92 -3.80
N VAL A 219 8.84 -14.60 -4.48
CA VAL A 219 9.70 -13.46 -4.11
C VAL A 219 8.94 -12.14 -4.04
N GLY A 220 8.04 -11.85 -4.98
CA GLY A 220 7.21 -10.65 -4.94
C GLY A 220 6.25 -10.64 -3.74
N TYR A 221 5.67 -11.79 -3.41
CA TYR A 221 4.80 -11.96 -2.24
C TYR A 221 5.57 -11.78 -0.93
N GLU A 222 6.77 -12.35 -0.82
CA GLU A 222 7.66 -12.16 0.34
C GLU A 222 8.02 -10.68 0.53
N GLN A 223 8.33 -9.94 -0.55
CA GLN A 223 8.60 -8.51 -0.50
C GLN A 223 7.41 -7.70 0.02
N VAL A 224 6.20 -7.98 -0.46
CA VAL A 224 4.97 -7.31 0.00
C VAL A 224 4.70 -7.63 1.47
N LEU A 225 4.82 -8.89 1.87
CA LEU A 225 4.66 -9.30 3.27
C LEU A 225 5.69 -8.62 4.18
N PHE A 226 6.94 -8.52 3.75
CA PHE A 226 7.99 -7.82 4.50
C PHE A 226 7.61 -6.36 4.75
N VAL A 227 7.24 -5.63 3.70
CA VAL A 227 6.86 -4.21 3.81
C VAL A 227 5.61 -4.04 4.69
N ALA A 228 4.61 -4.89 4.51
CA ALA A 228 3.36 -4.82 5.25
C ALA A 228 3.55 -5.11 6.75
N ASN A 229 4.26 -6.21 7.08
CA ASN A 229 4.52 -6.57 8.48
C ASN A 229 5.47 -5.57 9.16
N LEU A 230 6.44 -5.01 8.41
CA LEU A 230 7.36 -4.03 8.95
C LEU A 230 6.65 -2.72 9.32
N LEU A 231 5.80 -2.20 8.43
CA LEU A 231 5.10 -0.92 8.63
C LEU A 231 3.86 -1.03 9.53
N ALA A 232 3.18 -2.17 9.50
CA ALA A 232 1.95 -2.42 10.27
C ALA A 232 1.99 -3.83 10.89
N PRO A 233 2.77 -4.04 11.97
CA PRO A 233 2.84 -5.32 12.66
C PRO A 233 1.46 -5.80 13.08
N LYS A 234 1.15 -7.07 12.83
CA LYS A 234 -0.18 -7.66 13.03
C LYS A 234 -0.74 -7.41 14.44
N GLY A 235 0.07 -7.63 15.49
CA GLY A 235 -0.36 -7.41 16.87
C GLY A 235 -0.76 -5.97 17.11
N LEU A 236 0.14 -5.03 16.79
CA LEU A 236 -0.12 -3.59 16.96
C LEU A 236 -1.31 -3.12 16.10
N LEU A 237 -1.45 -3.65 14.89
CA LEU A 237 -2.58 -3.32 13.99
C LEU A 237 -3.93 -3.76 14.59
N LEU A 238 -4.02 -4.97 15.15
CA LEU A 238 -5.24 -5.48 15.77
C LEU A 238 -5.57 -4.71 17.06
N ASP A 239 -4.56 -4.36 17.86
CA ASP A 239 -4.73 -3.55 19.08
C ASP A 239 -5.26 -2.16 18.74
N GLU A 240 -4.69 -1.49 17.74
CA GLU A 240 -5.14 -0.17 17.31
C GLU A 240 -6.53 -0.23 16.63
N MET A 241 -6.82 -1.29 15.87
CA MET A 241 -8.14 -1.51 15.28
C MET A 241 -9.24 -1.57 16.36
N ALA A 242 -8.95 -2.20 17.51
CA ALA A 242 -9.89 -2.28 18.63
C ALA A 242 -10.15 -0.93 19.31
N ARG A 243 -9.26 0.06 19.13
CA ARG A 243 -9.36 1.41 19.72
C ARG A 243 -10.05 2.43 18.82
N VAL A 244 -10.15 2.14 17.52
CA VAL A 244 -10.80 3.07 16.58
C VAL A 244 -12.30 3.12 16.84
N ASP A 245 -12.85 4.34 16.90
CA ASP A 245 -14.31 4.55 17.00
C ASP A 245 -15.01 3.98 15.78
N SER A 246 -15.98 3.07 16.00
CA SER A 246 -16.78 2.42 14.96
C SER A 246 -17.55 3.39 14.03
N ARG A 247 -17.72 4.65 14.45
CA ARG A 247 -18.34 5.72 13.65
C ARG A 247 -17.41 6.32 12.61
N ARG A 248 -16.10 6.07 12.72
CA ARG A 248 -15.07 6.58 11.82
C ARG A 248 -14.71 5.57 10.75
N ASN A 249 -14.14 6.05 9.65
CA ASN A 249 -13.61 5.18 8.62
C ASN A 249 -12.33 4.49 9.11
N LEU A 250 -12.45 3.22 9.52
CA LEU A 250 -11.36 2.41 10.06
C LEU A 250 -10.10 2.45 9.19
N ILE A 251 -10.25 2.28 7.87
CA ILE A 251 -9.12 2.26 6.93
C ILE A 251 -8.41 3.60 6.91
N SER A 252 -9.15 4.70 6.90
CA SER A 252 -8.55 6.04 6.88
C SER A 252 -7.83 6.38 8.19
N GLU A 253 -8.42 6.06 9.35
CA GLU A 253 -7.82 6.28 10.66
C GLU A 253 -6.52 5.47 10.84
N LEU A 254 -6.56 4.17 10.54
CA LEU A 254 -5.38 3.32 10.67
C LEU A 254 -4.30 3.67 9.64
N SER A 255 -4.67 4.02 8.40
CA SER A 255 -3.74 4.49 7.38
C SER A 255 -2.99 5.74 7.84
N ALA A 256 -3.70 6.69 8.47
CA ALA A 256 -3.10 7.89 9.04
C ALA A 256 -2.21 7.58 10.25
N LEU A 257 -2.65 6.69 11.16
CA LEU A 257 -1.91 6.31 12.36
C LEU A 257 -0.59 5.61 12.02
N PHE A 258 -0.62 4.61 11.14
CA PHE A 258 0.57 3.88 10.71
C PHE A 258 1.38 4.61 9.65
N TRP A 259 0.82 5.69 9.11
CA TRP A 259 1.42 6.48 8.05
C TRP A 259 1.79 5.64 6.83
N ILE A 260 0.81 4.87 6.35
CA ILE A 260 0.91 3.94 5.22
C ILE A 260 -0.24 4.14 4.22
N PRO A 261 -0.07 3.76 2.95
CA PRO A 261 -1.15 3.77 1.96
C PRO A 261 -2.31 2.86 2.37
N LYS A 262 -3.54 3.24 2.00
CA LYS A 262 -4.77 2.46 2.28
C LYS A 262 -4.71 1.08 1.64
N SER A 263 -4.15 0.96 0.43
CA SER A 263 -3.95 -0.31 -0.27
C SER A 263 -3.09 -1.30 0.52
N LEU A 264 -1.96 -0.84 1.09
CA LEU A 264 -1.11 -1.68 1.93
C LEU A 264 -1.80 -2.08 3.23
N LEU A 265 -2.51 -1.14 3.86
CA LEU A 265 -3.28 -1.42 5.07
C LEU A 265 -4.36 -2.46 4.80
N THR A 266 -5.14 -2.31 3.72
CA THR A 266 -6.17 -3.27 3.31
C THR A 266 -5.57 -4.66 3.06
N PHE A 267 -4.42 -4.73 2.38
CA PHE A 267 -3.69 -5.99 2.21
C PHE A 267 -3.34 -6.62 3.57
N GLN A 268 -2.74 -5.84 4.49
CA GLN A 268 -2.31 -6.35 5.80
C GLN A 268 -3.49 -6.79 6.68
N LEU A 269 -4.59 -6.05 6.69
CA LEU A 269 -5.81 -6.45 7.39
C LEU A 269 -6.39 -7.76 6.86
N GLN A 270 -6.41 -7.95 5.54
CA GLN A 270 -6.84 -9.22 4.95
C GLN A 270 -5.95 -10.39 5.37
N GLN A 271 -4.64 -10.17 5.51
CA GLN A 271 -3.73 -11.19 6.03
C GLN A 271 -3.96 -11.45 7.53
N ALA A 272 -4.22 -10.41 8.33
CA ALA A 272 -4.42 -10.52 9.77
C ALA A 272 -5.73 -11.26 10.14
N ILE A 273 -6.82 -10.97 9.43
CA ILE A 273 -8.16 -11.53 9.72
C ILE A 273 -8.28 -13.00 9.25
N ARG A 274 -7.61 -13.39 8.17
CA ARG A 274 -7.67 -14.76 7.62
C ARG A 274 -7.00 -15.82 8.49
N GLN A 275 -6.25 -15.43 9.52
CA GLN A 275 -5.65 -16.36 10.46
C GLN A 275 -6.40 -16.30 11.79
N PRO A 276 -7.02 -17.40 12.28
CA PRO A 276 -7.38 -17.50 13.68
C PRO A 276 -6.10 -17.37 14.51
N THR A 277 -6.11 -16.48 15.47
CA THR A 277 -5.04 -16.30 16.45
C THR A 277 -4.85 -17.59 17.22
N SER A 278 -3.90 -18.44 16.81
CA SER A 278 -3.42 -19.55 17.61
C SER A 278 -2.48 -19.01 18.69
N THR A 279 -3.03 -18.26 19.62
CA THR A 279 -2.34 -17.87 20.85
C THR A 279 -3.24 -18.21 22.03
N THR A 280 -3.50 -19.52 22.23
CA THR A 280 -3.88 -19.99 23.56
C THR A 280 -2.60 -20.52 24.19
N THR A 281 -1.83 -19.65 24.80
CA THR A 281 -0.84 -20.04 25.80
C THR A 281 -1.64 -20.52 26.99
N THR A 282 -1.89 -21.83 27.04
CA THR A 282 -2.43 -22.51 28.22
C THR A 282 -1.36 -22.42 29.31
N LEU A 283 -1.47 -21.39 30.14
CA LEU A 283 -0.85 -21.39 31.46
C LEU A 283 -1.63 -22.41 32.31
N THR A 284 -1.37 -23.70 32.13
CA THR A 284 -1.69 -24.72 33.10
C THR A 284 -0.75 -24.55 34.29
N GLY A 285 -1.17 -23.71 35.23
CA GLY A 285 -0.60 -23.66 36.55
C GLY A 285 -0.90 -24.96 37.27
N THR A 286 0.08 -25.84 37.33
CA THR A 286 0.12 -26.98 38.22
C THR A 286 0.17 -26.45 39.66
N ARG A 287 -0.99 -26.36 40.31
CA ARG A 287 -1.07 -26.24 41.78
C ARG A 287 -0.77 -27.66 42.36
N SER A 288 0.46 -27.82 42.79
CA SER A 288 0.80 -28.93 43.70
C SER A 288 0.07 -28.67 45.01
N ALA A 289 -0.90 -29.51 45.33
CA ALA A 289 -1.47 -29.63 46.67
C ALA A 289 -0.51 -30.44 47.52
N GLU A 290 0.26 -29.78 48.36
CA GLU A 290 0.87 -30.44 49.53
C GLU A 290 -0.20 -30.63 50.59
N MET A 291 -0.61 -31.88 50.78
CA MET A 291 -1.28 -32.33 52.01
C MET A 291 -0.22 -32.64 53.04
N VAL A 292 -0.21 -31.85 54.12
CA VAL A 292 0.46 -32.20 55.37
C VAL A 292 -0.56 -32.95 56.24
N GLY A 293 -0.21 -34.18 56.59
CA GLY A 293 -0.86 -34.96 57.63
C GLY A 293 -0.45 -34.53 59.05
#